data_336d7fa5ed38a7d3878f88f315bd07b0
#
_entry.id   336d7fa5ed38a7d3878f88f315bd07b0
#
_cell.length_a   1.000
_cell.length_b   1.000
_cell.length_c   1.000
_cell.angle_alpha   90.00
_cell.angle_beta   90.00
_cell.angle_gamma   90.00
#
_symmetry.space_group_name_H-M   'P 1'
#
loop_
_entity.id
_entity.type
_entity.pdbx_description
1 polymer ?
#
loop_
_entity_poly.entity_id
_entity_poly.type
_entity_poly.pdbx_seq_one_letter_code
_entity_poly.pdbx_strand_id
1 'polypeptide(L)'
;MAAQTNYEYRIPKGVPGGKFDLSYDNVVSRHNEAADGELQFGMAVQIGNSAGVSVKKVETGATKEKIEGILVAVANVEQDMSGKAVVKNGASLSVMKKGKIWGRVSGSCEPEYGKEARVVVDGDDAGMFTDKAEAYTAYVKVASETASAKEVVEDTASPTATQIKISEVTPVAAGYMPAVGDYVLSKQLHGTTVSIGAVFGAQADEGIAVIEL
;
A
#
# COMPACT_ATOMS: atom_id res chain seq x y z
N MET A 1 37.07 -21.37 -9.76
CA MET A 1 36.37 -20.37 -8.90
C MET A 1 36.84 -19.02 -9.37
N ALA A 2 35.92 -18.19 -9.86
CA ALA A 2 36.24 -16.82 -10.18
C ALA A 2 36.40 -16.02 -8.88
N ALA A 3 37.53 -15.36 -8.68
CA ALA A 3 37.74 -14.48 -7.52
C ALA A 3 36.82 -13.26 -7.67
N GLN A 4 36.18 -12.88 -6.59
CA GLN A 4 35.42 -11.63 -6.54
C GLN A 4 36.41 -10.48 -6.67
N THR A 5 36.39 -9.79 -7.80
CA THR A 5 37.33 -8.70 -8.11
C THR A 5 36.73 -7.31 -7.89
N ASN A 6 35.47 -7.24 -7.53
CA ASN A 6 34.77 -5.97 -7.26
C ASN A 6 34.14 -6.01 -5.87
N TYR A 7 34.61 -5.19 -4.98
CA TYR A 7 34.04 -4.98 -3.64
C TYR A 7 33.27 -3.67 -3.69
N GLU A 8 31.95 -3.75 -3.63
CA GLU A 8 31.15 -2.54 -3.45
C GLU A 8 31.44 -1.96 -2.05
N TYR A 9 31.91 -0.73 -2.04
CA TYR A 9 32.17 0.02 -0.80
C TYR A 9 30.88 0.45 -0.07
N ARG A 10 29.72 0.12 -0.63
CA ARG A 10 28.44 0.38 -0.02
C ARG A 10 28.02 -0.81 0.82
N ILE A 11 27.82 -0.57 2.11
CA ILE A 11 27.09 -1.47 2.99
C ILE A 11 25.70 -1.67 2.36
N PRO A 12 25.25 -2.92 2.13
CA PRO A 12 23.90 -3.15 1.68
C PRO A 12 22.93 -2.42 2.60
N LYS A 13 22.13 -1.52 2.04
CA LYS A 13 21.33 -0.63 2.86
C LYS A 13 20.20 -1.35 3.59
N GLY A 14 19.77 -2.49 3.12
CA GLY A 14 18.74 -3.29 3.79
C GLY A 14 18.06 -4.24 2.83
N VAL A 15 17.17 -5.02 3.37
CA VAL A 15 16.31 -5.92 2.61
C VAL A 15 14.85 -5.58 2.89
N PRO A 16 13.96 -5.65 1.88
CA PRO A 16 12.54 -5.40 2.11
C PRO A 16 12.00 -6.25 3.26
N GLY A 17 11.31 -5.62 4.22
CA GLY A 17 10.81 -6.27 5.42
C GLY A 17 11.84 -6.52 6.53
N GLY A 18 13.11 -6.16 6.32
CA GLY A 18 14.14 -6.23 7.37
C GLY A 18 13.93 -5.15 8.42
N LYS A 19 14.13 -5.47 9.69
CA LYS A 19 14.15 -4.46 10.76
C LYS A 19 15.33 -3.52 10.54
N PHE A 20 15.09 -2.23 10.72
CA PHE A 20 16.14 -1.23 10.51
C PHE A 20 17.13 -1.18 11.68
N ASP A 21 16.64 -1.19 12.91
CA ASP A 21 17.44 -1.12 14.11
C ASP A 21 16.85 -2.01 15.24
N LEU A 22 17.48 -1.96 16.41
CA LEU A 22 17.08 -2.68 17.61
C LEU A 22 16.18 -1.83 18.54
N SER A 23 15.59 -0.75 18.05
CA SER A 23 14.65 0.05 18.81
C SER A 23 13.40 -0.77 19.13
N TYR A 24 12.62 -0.26 20.10
CA TYR A 24 11.39 -0.94 20.51
C TYR A 24 10.45 -1.15 19.33
N ASP A 25 10.08 -2.39 19.13
CA ASP A 25 9.13 -2.80 18.10
C ASP A 25 7.97 -3.63 18.67
N ASN A 26 6.87 -3.66 17.92
CA ASN A 26 5.74 -4.54 18.19
C ASN A 26 5.48 -5.37 16.93
N VAL A 27 5.82 -6.64 16.99
CA VAL A 27 5.62 -7.60 15.91
C VAL A 27 4.65 -8.67 16.36
N VAL A 28 3.63 -8.93 15.55
CA VAL A 28 2.59 -9.92 15.80
C VAL A 28 2.58 -10.99 14.72
N SER A 29 2.20 -12.21 15.09
CA SER A 29 2.02 -13.29 14.12
C SER A 29 0.62 -13.24 13.54
N ARG A 30 0.51 -13.47 12.23
CA ARG A 30 -0.74 -13.49 11.46
C ARG A 30 -0.73 -14.61 10.44
N HIS A 31 -1.91 -15.09 10.13
CA HIS A 31 -2.11 -16.09 9.07
C HIS A 31 -2.32 -15.40 7.72
N ASN A 32 -1.69 -15.90 6.66
CA ASN A 32 -1.83 -15.35 5.32
C ASN A 32 -3.08 -15.86 4.62
N GLU A 33 -3.99 -14.96 4.24
CA GLU A 33 -5.16 -15.27 3.41
C GLU A 33 -4.99 -14.85 1.94
N ALA A 34 -3.91 -14.12 1.59
CA ALA A 34 -3.62 -13.76 0.20
C ALA A 34 -3.17 -14.99 -0.60
N ALA A 35 -3.33 -14.93 -1.91
CA ALA A 35 -2.82 -15.99 -2.80
C ALA A 35 -1.29 -16.06 -2.77
N ASP A 36 -0.75 -17.19 -3.24
CA ASP A 36 0.69 -17.43 -3.29
C ASP A 36 1.42 -16.33 -4.06
N GLY A 37 2.40 -15.71 -3.40
CA GLY A 37 3.24 -14.68 -4.01
C GLY A 37 2.61 -13.29 -4.15
N GLU A 38 1.35 -13.08 -3.78
CA GLU A 38 0.73 -11.74 -3.79
C GLU A 38 1.32 -10.79 -2.75
N LEU A 39 1.70 -11.32 -1.59
CA LEU A 39 2.38 -10.56 -0.56
C LEU A 39 3.89 -10.62 -0.76
N GLN A 40 4.54 -9.49 -0.54
CA GLN A 40 5.99 -9.39 -0.53
C GLN A 40 6.46 -8.73 0.77
N PHE A 41 7.64 -9.13 1.24
CA PHE A 41 8.22 -8.53 2.44
C PHE A 41 8.42 -7.02 2.27
N GLY A 42 8.14 -6.26 3.33
CA GLY A 42 8.20 -4.81 3.31
C GLY A 42 6.94 -4.12 2.77
N MET A 43 5.91 -4.86 2.37
CA MET A 43 4.60 -4.27 2.03
C MET A 43 3.73 -4.13 3.27
N ALA A 44 2.87 -3.12 3.26
CA ALA A 44 1.75 -3.04 4.18
C ALA A 44 0.74 -4.17 3.90
N VAL A 45 0.11 -4.67 4.94
CA VAL A 45 -0.92 -5.72 4.85
C VAL A 45 -2.21 -5.26 5.54
N GLN A 46 -3.32 -5.75 5.02
CA GLN A 46 -4.65 -5.47 5.53
C GLN A 46 -5.14 -6.60 6.43
N ILE A 47 -5.99 -6.27 7.40
CA ILE A 47 -6.73 -7.24 8.22
C ILE A 47 -7.51 -8.18 7.29
N GLY A 48 -7.35 -9.48 7.50
CA GLY A 48 -8.05 -10.52 6.77
C GLY A 48 -9.48 -10.74 7.26
N ASN A 49 -10.08 -11.86 6.86
CA ASN A 49 -11.45 -12.20 7.21
C ASN A 49 -11.63 -12.44 8.72
N SER A 50 -10.58 -12.91 9.39
CA SER A 50 -10.55 -13.11 10.84
C SER A 50 -9.70 -12.04 11.49
N ALA A 51 -10.34 -10.96 11.97
CA ALA A 51 -9.67 -9.83 12.59
C ALA A 51 -8.77 -10.28 13.76
N GLY A 52 -7.53 -9.79 13.78
CA GLY A 52 -6.54 -10.16 14.79
C GLY A 52 -5.90 -11.54 14.62
N VAL A 53 -6.32 -12.33 13.64
CA VAL A 53 -5.79 -13.67 13.34
C VAL A 53 -5.12 -13.69 11.97
N SER A 54 -5.75 -13.11 10.95
CA SER A 54 -5.32 -13.20 9.57
C SER A 54 -5.07 -11.85 8.92
N VAL A 55 -4.26 -11.87 7.87
CA VAL A 55 -3.96 -10.72 7.00
C VAL A 55 -4.05 -11.10 5.53
N LYS A 56 -4.31 -10.12 4.70
CA LYS A 56 -4.38 -10.25 3.25
C LYS A 56 -3.72 -9.06 2.55
N LYS A 57 -3.62 -9.11 1.23
CA LYS A 57 -3.18 -7.97 0.41
C LYS A 57 -4.11 -6.77 0.63
N VAL A 58 -3.53 -5.59 0.58
CA VAL A 58 -4.30 -4.33 0.65
C VAL A 58 -5.24 -4.26 -0.56
N GLU A 59 -6.52 -4.09 -0.29
CA GLU A 59 -7.57 -3.98 -1.31
C GLU A 59 -7.79 -2.52 -1.69
N THR A 60 -8.29 -2.32 -2.89
CA THR A 60 -8.68 -1.01 -3.41
C THR A 60 -9.59 -0.27 -2.42
N GLY A 61 -9.21 0.97 -2.08
CA GLY A 61 -9.97 1.79 -1.15
C GLY A 61 -9.93 1.35 0.31
N ALA A 62 -8.90 0.58 0.71
CA ALA A 62 -8.71 0.24 2.12
C ALA A 62 -8.53 1.51 2.97
N THR A 63 -9.18 1.54 4.13
CA THR A 63 -9.06 2.64 5.09
C THR A 63 -7.94 2.36 6.10
N LYS A 64 -7.51 3.40 6.83
CA LYS A 64 -6.46 3.31 7.85
C LYS A 64 -6.72 2.18 8.86
N GLU A 65 -7.95 2.05 9.32
CA GLU A 65 -8.34 1.07 10.34
C GLU A 65 -8.21 -0.38 9.84
N LYS A 66 -8.19 -0.57 8.53
CA LYS A 66 -8.02 -1.90 7.92
C LYS A 66 -6.55 -2.29 7.75
N ILE A 67 -5.61 -1.34 7.79
CA ILE A 67 -4.19 -1.66 7.66
C ILE A 67 -3.68 -2.20 8.99
N GLU A 68 -3.19 -3.44 8.98
CA GLU A 68 -2.69 -4.13 10.19
C GLU A 68 -1.25 -3.73 10.53
N GLY A 69 -0.40 -3.55 9.53
CA GLY A 69 1.01 -3.22 9.69
C GLY A 69 1.84 -3.56 8.46
N ILE A 70 3.15 -3.78 8.65
CA ILE A 70 4.11 -4.07 7.57
C ILE A 70 4.64 -5.50 7.71
N LEU A 71 4.72 -6.22 6.59
CA LEU A 71 5.20 -7.60 6.56
C LEU A 71 6.71 -7.66 6.78
N VAL A 72 7.11 -8.35 7.86
CA VAL A 72 8.52 -8.53 8.25
C VAL A 72 9.13 -9.68 7.48
N ALA A 73 10.38 -9.51 7.02
CA ALA A 73 11.12 -10.57 6.36
C ALA A 73 11.46 -11.70 7.33
N VAL A 74 11.28 -12.92 6.88
CA VAL A 74 11.68 -14.13 7.59
C VAL A 74 12.66 -14.93 6.72
N ALA A 75 13.65 -15.53 7.36
CA ALA A 75 14.72 -16.25 6.65
C ALA A 75 14.25 -17.58 6.01
N ASN A 76 13.19 -18.16 6.55
CA ASN A 76 12.70 -19.47 6.13
C ASN A 76 11.48 -19.34 5.20
N VAL A 77 11.73 -18.96 3.96
CA VAL A 77 10.70 -18.76 2.93
C VAL A 77 10.98 -19.70 1.76
N GLU A 78 9.94 -20.21 1.16
CA GLU A 78 10.07 -20.89 -0.13
C GLU A 78 10.50 -19.89 -1.21
N GLN A 79 11.28 -20.37 -2.15
CA GLN A 79 11.69 -19.59 -3.31
C GLN A 79 11.12 -20.25 -4.57
N ASP A 80 10.76 -19.43 -5.53
CA ASP A 80 10.39 -19.89 -6.86
C ASP A 80 11.64 -20.33 -7.65
N MET A 81 11.44 -20.84 -8.86
CA MET A 81 12.53 -21.28 -9.74
C MET A 81 13.48 -20.13 -10.16
N SER A 82 13.10 -18.89 -9.96
CA SER A 82 13.93 -17.71 -10.21
C SER A 82 14.70 -17.24 -8.96
N GLY A 83 14.50 -17.89 -7.81
CA GLY A 83 15.10 -17.53 -6.53
C GLY A 83 14.37 -16.43 -5.79
N LYS A 84 13.18 -16.02 -6.24
CA LYS A 84 12.35 -15.02 -5.58
C LYS A 84 11.59 -15.66 -4.42
N ALA A 85 11.61 -15.00 -3.26
CA ALA A 85 10.84 -15.45 -2.10
C ALA A 85 9.33 -15.43 -2.40
N VAL A 86 8.65 -16.52 -2.10
CA VAL A 86 7.21 -16.68 -2.29
C VAL A 86 6.53 -16.83 -0.94
N VAL A 87 5.69 -15.87 -0.60
CA VAL A 87 4.84 -15.94 0.59
C VAL A 87 3.60 -16.78 0.25
N LYS A 88 3.48 -17.93 0.88
CA LYS A 88 2.40 -18.89 0.62
C LYS A 88 1.11 -18.53 1.34
N ASN A 89 -0.02 -18.85 0.71
CA ASN A 89 -1.31 -18.88 1.40
C ASN A 89 -1.23 -19.84 2.58
N GLY A 90 -1.87 -19.49 3.67
CA GLY A 90 -1.84 -20.32 4.87
C GLY A 90 -0.57 -20.22 5.73
N ALA A 91 0.47 -19.53 5.27
CA ALA A 91 1.70 -19.35 6.04
C ALA A 91 1.49 -18.44 7.26
N SER A 92 2.26 -18.69 8.32
CA SER A 92 2.36 -17.79 9.46
C SER A 92 3.33 -16.66 9.13
N LEU A 93 2.86 -15.42 9.22
CA LEU A 93 3.60 -14.22 8.89
C LEU A 93 3.86 -13.38 10.12
N SER A 94 4.99 -12.66 10.12
CA SER A 94 5.31 -11.65 11.12
C SER A 94 4.94 -10.28 10.58
N VAL A 95 4.08 -9.55 11.29
CA VAL A 95 3.60 -8.22 10.92
C VAL A 95 4.03 -7.21 11.97
N MET A 96 4.78 -6.18 11.57
CA MET A 96 5.19 -5.09 12.44
C MET A 96 4.09 -4.04 12.53
N LYS A 97 3.64 -3.76 13.75
CA LYS A 97 2.64 -2.73 14.05
C LYS A 97 3.27 -1.43 14.55
N LYS A 98 4.48 -1.49 15.07
CA LYS A 98 5.26 -0.36 15.56
C LYS A 98 6.74 -0.66 15.43
N GLY A 99 7.55 0.34 15.09
CA GLY A 99 8.99 0.21 14.95
C GLY A 99 9.50 0.73 13.62
N LYS A 100 10.75 0.40 13.29
CA LYS A 100 11.43 0.82 12.07
C LYS A 100 11.77 -0.37 11.18
N ILE A 101 11.34 -0.30 9.94
CA ILE A 101 11.45 -1.42 8.99
C ILE A 101 11.75 -0.91 7.58
N TRP A 102 12.46 -1.71 6.79
CA TRP A 102 12.63 -1.46 5.37
C TRP A 102 11.35 -1.78 4.61
N GLY A 103 10.57 -0.74 4.27
CA GLY A 103 9.36 -0.85 3.47
C GLY A 103 9.63 -0.75 1.98
N ARG A 104 8.78 -1.38 1.17
CA ARG A 104 8.79 -1.18 -0.29
C ARG A 104 8.12 0.13 -0.64
N VAL A 105 8.73 0.86 -1.57
CA VAL A 105 8.17 2.12 -2.09
C VAL A 105 7.74 1.96 -3.53
N SER A 106 6.69 2.67 -3.93
CA SER A 106 6.24 2.69 -5.33
C SER A 106 7.27 3.37 -6.22
N GLY A 107 7.29 3.02 -7.51
CA GLY A 107 8.28 3.54 -8.45
C GLY A 107 8.27 5.06 -8.65
N SER A 108 7.21 5.74 -8.25
CA SER A 108 7.08 7.21 -8.31
C SER A 108 7.38 7.92 -6.98
N CYS A 109 7.77 7.16 -5.94
CA CYS A 109 8.03 7.70 -4.62
C CYS A 109 9.42 8.33 -4.54
N GLU A 110 9.49 9.50 -3.91
CA GLU A 110 10.73 10.19 -3.57
C GLU A 110 10.82 10.31 -2.04
N PRO A 111 11.35 9.27 -1.37
CA PRO A 111 11.38 9.24 0.09
C PRO A 111 12.27 10.34 0.66
N GLU A 112 11.71 11.20 1.47
CA GLU A 112 12.45 12.22 2.21
C GLU A 112 12.27 12.02 3.72
N TYR A 113 13.35 12.17 4.46
CA TYR A 113 13.35 12.02 5.91
C TYR A 113 12.28 12.90 6.60
N GLY A 114 11.47 12.26 7.43
CA GLY A 114 10.42 12.94 8.20
C GLY A 114 9.14 13.25 7.43
N LYS A 115 9.10 13.05 6.10
CA LYS A 115 7.85 13.12 5.35
C LYS A 115 6.92 11.97 5.69
N GLU A 116 5.64 12.20 5.57
CA GLU A 116 4.62 11.17 5.75
C GLU A 116 4.79 10.05 4.70
N ALA A 117 4.83 8.82 5.19
CA ALA A 117 4.83 7.61 4.38
C ALA A 117 3.39 7.08 4.32
N ARG A 118 2.77 7.14 3.15
CA ARG A 118 1.39 6.72 2.92
C ARG A 118 1.37 5.37 2.24
N VAL A 119 0.37 4.56 2.54
CA VAL A 119 0.18 3.26 1.90
C VAL A 119 -0.65 3.44 0.63
N VAL A 120 -0.15 2.93 -0.48
CA VAL A 120 -0.92 2.85 -1.74
C VAL A 120 -2.04 1.82 -1.57
N VAL A 121 -3.27 2.20 -1.89
CA VAL A 121 -4.45 1.34 -1.75
C VAL A 121 -5.18 1.14 -3.08
N ASP A 122 -4.46 1.30 -4.18
CA ASP A 122 -5.01 1.09 -5.53
C ASP A 122 -3.93 0.60 -6.51
N GLY A 123 -4.34 -0.15 -7.50
CA GLY A 123 -3.47 -0.65 -8.55
C GLY A 123 -2.47 -1.74 -8.13
N ASP A 124 -1.44 -1.91 -8.95
CA ASP A 124 -0.44 -2.97 -8.77
C ASP A 124 0.47 -2.73 -7.56
N ASP A 125 0.69 -1.47 -7.22
CA ASP A 125 1.52 -1.04 -6.09
C ASP A 125 0.78 -1.08 -4.74
N ALA A 126 -0.45 -1.60 -4.70
CA ALA A 126 -1.24 -1.68 -3.47
C ALA A 126 -0.47 -2.42 -2.35
N GLY A 127 -0.28 -1.73 -1.22
CA GLY A 127 0.55 -2.16 -0.10
C GLY A 127 1.96 -1.59 -0.08
N MET A 128 2.43 -0.93 -1.15
CA MET A 128 3.70 -0.20 -1.14
C MET A 128 3.54 1.19 -0.52
N PHE A 129 4.66 1.83 -0.20
CA PHE A 129 4.67 3.17 0.38
C PHE A 129 4.95 4.25 -0.65
N THR A 130 4.38 5.43 -0.43
CA THR A 130 4.57 6.61 -1.28
C THR A 130 4.55 7.89 -0.45
N ASP A 131 5.19 8.92 -0.97
CA ASP A 131 5.15 10.30 -0.47
C ASP A 131 3.99 11.11 -1.08
N LYS A 132 3.28 10.52 -2.07
CA LYS A 132 2.21 11.21 -2.78
C LYS A 132 0.98 11.38 -1.90
N ALA A 133 0.41 12.56 -1.95
CA ALA A 133 -0.84 12.87 -1.26
C ALA A 133 -1.99 11.98 -1.78
N GLU A 134 -3.01 11.86 -0.96
CA GLU A 134 -4.23 11.17 -1.35
C GLU A 134 -4.81 11.80 -2.61
N ALA A 135 -5.06 10.97 -3.61
CA ALA A 135 -5.83 11.32 -4.79
C ALA A 135 -7.09 10.46 -4.82
N TYR A 136 -8.10 10.95 -5.51
CA TYR A 136 -9.36 10.24 -5.64
C TYR A 136 -9.52 9.74 -7.07
N THR A 137 -9.81 8.46 -7.21
CA THR A 137 -10.26 7.89 -8.47
C THR A 137 -11.78 7.80 -8.45
N ALA A 138 -12.42 8.37 -9.45
CA ALA A 138 -13.84 8.21 -9.67
C ALA A 138 -14.06 7.32 -10.88
N TYR A 139 -14.70 6.19 -10.67
CA TYR A 139 -14.99 5.24 -11.75
C TYR A 139 -16.15 5.67 -12.60
N VAL A 140 -17.01 6.52 -12.07
CA VAL A 140 -18.22 6.94 -12.75
C VAL A 140 -18.42 8.44 -12.58
N LYS A 141 -18.57 9.13 -13.71
CA LYS A 141 -18.94 10.52 -13.75
C LYS A 141 -20.45 10.66 -13.90
N VAL A 142 -21.07 11.49 -13.07
CA VAL A 142 -22.46 11.86 -13.23
C VAL A 142 -22.58 12.97 -14.27
N ALA A 143 -23.50 12.84 -15.22
CA ALA A 143 -23.56 13.67 -16.41
C ALA A 143 -23.78 15.15 -16.11
N SER A 144 -24.55 15.51 -15.10
CA SER A 144 -24.72 16.91 -14.68
C SER A 144 -25.37 17.03 -13.29
N GLU A 145 -25.28 18.25 -12.71
CA GLU A 145 -25.96 18.58 -11.45
C GLU A 145 -27.50 18.52 -11.58
N THR A 146 -28.00 18.79 -12.77
CA THR A 146 -29.44 18.77 -13.09
C THR A 146 -29.91 17.43 -13.63
N ALA A 147 -28.99 16.56 -14.03
CA ALA A 147 -29.34 15.19 -14.35
C ALA A 147 -29.91 14.54 -13.09
N SER A 148 -31.08 13.98 -13.20
CA SER A 148 -31.60 13.20 -12.09
C SER A 148 -30.51 12.26 -11.63
N ALA A 149 -30.38 12.05 -10.34
CA ALA A 149 -29.35 11.23 -9.70
C ALA A 149 -29.19 9.80 -10.29
N LYS A 150 -29.80 9.51 -11.40
CA LYS A 150 -29.88 8.22 -12.10
C LYS A 150 -29.02 8.17 -13.36
N GLU A 151 -28.58 9.29 -13.93
CA GLU A 151 -27.75 9.29 -15.13
C GLU A 151 -26.27 9.20 -14.75
N VAL A 152 -25.80 8.00 -14.75
CA VAL A 152 -24.40 7.66 -14.63
C VAL A 152 -23.89 7.29 -16.01
N VAL A 153 -22.81 7.90 -16.47
CA VAL A 153 -22.28 7.75 -17.83
C VAL A 153 -21.84 6.32 -18.12
N GLU A 154 -21.46 5.57 -17.10
CA GLU A 154 -21.18 4.15 -17.17
C GLU A 154 -21.84 3.41 -16.04
N ASP A 155 -22.58 2.44 -16.42
CA ASP A 155 -23.15 1.32 -15.71
C ASP A 155 -23.64 1.48 -14.29
N THR A 156 -24.93 1.28 -14.17
CA THR A 156 -25.59 0.59 -13.07
C THR A 156 -25.23 1.05 -11.68
N ALA A 157 -25.06 2.31 -11.52
CA ALA A 157 -25.09 2.85 -10.20
C ALA A 157 -26.45 2.48 -9.58
N SER A 158 -26.38 1.77 -8.49
CA SER A 158 -27.56 1.52 -7.68
C SER A 158 -28.30 2.83 -7.45
N PRO A 159 -29.60 2.91 -7.72
CA PRO A 159 -30.38 4.12 -7.51
C PRO A 159 -30.40 4.62 -6.06
N THR A 160 -29.89 3.80 -5.14
CA THR A 160 -29.77 4.12 -3.71
C THR A 160 -28.40 4.71 -3.34
N ALA A 161 -27.46 4.85 -4.29
CA ALA A 161 -26.17 5.41 -3.97
C ALA A 161 -26.25 6.92 -3.77
N THR A 162 -25.69 7.41 -2.68
CA THR A 162 -25.56 8.84 -2.41
C THR A 162 -24.50 9.42 -3.33
N GLN A 163 -24.80 10.55 -3.92
CA GLN A 163 -23.88 11.34 -4.73
C GLN A 163 -23.10 12.31 -3.85
N ILE A 164 -21.84 12.53 -4.21
CA ILE A 164 -20.98 13.51 -3.59
C ILE A 164 -20.60 14.53 -4.65
N LYS A 165 -20.80 15.81 -4.35
CA LYS A 165 -20.25 16.89 -5.16
C LYS A 165 -18.79 17.08 -4.78
N ILE A 166 -17.92 17.08 -5.77
CA ILE A 166 -16.48 17.28 -5.56
C ILE A 166 -16.20 18.76 -5.35
N SER A 167 -15.73 19.12 -4.16
CA SER A 167 -15.31 20.49 -3.82
C SER A 167 -13.82 20.71 -4.02
N GLU A 168 -13.01 19.66 -3.81
CA GLU A 168 -11.56 19.70 -3.97
C GLU A 168 -11.07 18.38 -4.57
N VAL A 169 -10.13 18.46 -5.51
CA VAL A 169 -9.46 17.30 -6.10
C VAL A 169 -7.98 17.60 -6.21
N THR A 170 -7.17 16.71 -5.66
CA THR A 170 -5.72 16.74 -5.87
C THR A 170 -5.36 15.60 -6.82
N PRO A 171 -5.05 15.88 -8.09
CA PRO A 171 -4.73 14.86 -9.06
C PRO A 171 -3.34 14.29 -8.82
N VAL A 172 -3.20 12.97 -8.83
CA VAL A 172 -1.91 12.28 -8.63
C VAL A 172 -1.58 11.27 -9.72
N ALA A 173 -2.51 10.77 -10.49
CA ALA A 173 -2.22 9.70 -11.45
C ALA A 173 -2.93 9.85 -12.79
N ALA A 174 -2.40 9.17 -13.81
CA ALA A 174 -3.05 9.03 -15.11
C ALA A 174 -4.32 8.17 -14.95
N GLY A 175 -5.46 8.78 -15.11
CA GLY A 175 -6.78 8.17 -15.02
C GLY A 175 -7.86 9.22 -15.09
N TYR A 176 -9.10 8.80 -15.16
CA TYR A 176 -10.20 9.73 -15.05
C TYR A 176 -10.23 10.31 -13.62
N MET A 177 -10.03 11.62 -13.52
CA MET A 177 -10.17 12.36 -12.28
C MET A 177 -11.41 13.25 -12.35
N PRO A 178 -12.27 13.25 -11.34
CA PRO A 178 -13.40 14.16 -11.28
C PRO A 178 -12.90 15.59 -11.18
N ALA A 179 -13.56 16.51 -11.87
CA ALA A 179 -13.29 17.94 -11.71
C ALA A 179 -14.07 18.51 -10.52
N VAL A 180 -13.61 19.65 -10.01
CA VAL A 180 -14.36 20.40 -9.00
C VAL A 180 -15.75 20.74 -9.55
N GLY A 181 -16.78 20.44 -8.78
CA GLY A 181 -18.17 20.60 -9.17
C GLY A 181 -18.82 19.39 -9.83
N ASP A 182 -18.06 18.35 -10.19
CA ASP A 182 -18.60 17.09 -10.67
C ASP A 182 -19.33 16.33 -9.54
N TYR A 183 -20.29 15.52 -9.92
CA TYR A 183 -20.94 14.57 -9.03
C TYR A 183 -20.43 13.15 -9.26
N VAL A 184 -20.14 12.48 -8.19
CA VAL A 184 -19.73 11.06 -8.19
C VAL A 184 -20.52 10.28 -7.15
N LEU A 185 -20.63 8.99 -7.35
CA LEU A 185 -21.27 8.12 -6.37
C LEU A 185 -20.31 7.88 -5.21
N SER A 186 -20.77 8.11 -4.00
CA SER A 186 -19.92 8.01 -2.80
C SER A 186 -19.21 6.67 -2.66
N LYS A 187 -19.85 5.58 -3.03
CA LYS A 187 -19.28 4.23 -2.97
C LYS A 187 -18.21 3.94 -4.03
N GLN A 188 -18.10 4.78 -5.04
CA GLN A 188 -17.14 4.63 -6.14
C GLN A 188 -15.98 5.61 -6.04
N LEU A 189 -16.03 6.51 -5.07
CA LEU A 189 -14.94 7.42 -4.78
C LEU A 189 -14.08 6.82 -3.68
N HIS A 190 -12.82 6.58 -3.97
CA HIS A 190 -11.85 6.14 -2.96
C HIS A 190 -10.51 6.83 -3.18
N GLY A 191 -9.78 6.98 -2.10
CA GLY A 191 -8.40 7.46 -2.17
C GLY A 191 -7.47 6.42 -2.77
N THR A 192 -6.46 6.89 -3.49
CA THR A 192 -5.40 6.02 -4.03
C THR A 192 -4.33 5.71 -2.98
N THR A 193 -4.28 6.50 -1.92
CA THR A 193 -3.34 6.33 -0.81
C THR A 193 -4.04 6.57 0.52
N VAL A 194 -3.54 5.93 1.57
CA VAL A 194 -4.04 6.13 2.94
C VAL A 194 -2.91 6.46 3.90
N SER A 195 -3.16 7.44 4.77
CA SER A 195 -2.26 7.79 5.87
C SER A 195 -2.44 6.83 7.04
N ILE A 196 -1.37 6.19 7.44
CA ILE A 196 -1.37 5.33 8.64
C ILE A 196 -0.61 5.95 9.81
N GLY A 197 -0.07 7.16 9.63
CA GLY A 197 0.75 7.85 10.61
C GLY A 197 2.23 7.46 10.57
N ALA A 198 2.66 6.73 9.53
CA ALA A 198 4.05 6.40 9.30
C ALA A 198 4.82 7.56 8.67
N VAL A 199 6.13 7.59 8.88
CA VAL A 199 7.03 8.57 8.27
C VAL A 199 8.24 7.88 7.64
N PHE A 200 8.83 8.52 6.62
CA PHE A 200 10.08 8.05 6.06
C PHE A 200 11.25 8.32 7.00
N GLY A 201 12.05 7.29 7.26
CA GLY A 201 13.30 7.38 8.02
C GLY A 201 14.46 7.95 7.20
N ALA A 202 15.65 7.98 7.85
CA ALA A 202 16.83 8.63 7.30
C ALA A 202 17.50 7.92 6.11
N GLN A 203 17.06 6.72 5.76
CA GLN A 203 17.71 5.92 4.71
C GLN A 203 16.69 5.44 3.69
N ALA A 204 17.09 5.53 2.42
CA ALA A 204 16.36 4.99 1.28
C ALA A 204 17.35 4.35 0.30
N ASP A 205 16.87 3.38 -0.45
CA ASP A 205 17.59 2.73 -1.54
C ASP A 205 16.61 2.46 -2.69
N GLU A 206 17.08 1.93 -3.80
CA GLU A 206 16.26 1.63 -4.96
C GLU A 206 15.08 0.70 -4.58
N GLY A 207 13.87 1.23 -4.69
CA GLY A 207 12.63 0.51 -4.41
C GLY A 207 12.31 0.22 -2.93
N ILE A 208 13.14 0.71 -1.98
CA ILE A 208 12.91 0.56 -0.55
C ILE A 208 13.28 1.81 0.23
N ALA A 209 12.61 2.03 1.36
CA ALA A 209 12.98 3.08 2.31
C ALA A 209 12.70 2.62 3.74
N VAL A 210 13.37 3.24 4.70
CA VAL A 210 13.02 3.04 6.11
C VAL A 210 11.68 3.68 6.40
N ILE A 211 10.77 2.90 6.98
CA ILE A 211 9.44 3.33 7.42
C ILE A 211 9.41 3.26 8.94
N GLU A 212 9.04 4.34 9.58
CA GLU A 212 8.82 4.43 11.03
C GLU A 212 7.31 4.46 11.32
N LEU A 213 6.84 3.44 12.07
CA LEU A 213 5.45 3.23 12.48
C LEU A 213 5.19 3.74 13.90
#